data_3b361d192cac7830dca7127e296bf76e
#
_entry.id   3b361d192cac7830dca7127e296bf76e
#
_cell.length_a   1.000
_cell.length_b   1.000
_cell.length_c   1.000
_cell.angle_alpha   90.00
_cell.angle_beta   90.00
_cell.angle_gamma   90.00
#
_symmetry.space_group_name_H-M   'P 1'
#
loop_
_entity.id
_entity.type
_entity.pdbx_description
1 polymer ?
#
loop_
_entity_poly.entity_id
_entity_poly.type
_entity_poly.pdbx_seq_one_letter_code
_entity_poly.pdbx_strand_id
1 'polypeptide(L)'
;GSEMCIRDSYLLMEKQHNRGQEGAGLACVKLEANPGEEYMFRERALGSGAITEIFGTVQGNFKDLTKEQLHDAEYAKRVLPFAGEVYMGHLRYSTTGKSGISYVHPFLRRNNWRAKNLALCGNFNMTNVDEIFARITAIGQHPRKYADTYIMLEQLGHRLDREVERLFNLAEAEGLAGMDITRYIENHIDLANVLRTSSKEWDGGYVMCGLTGSGETFAVRDPWGIRTAFWYQDDEIAVLASERPVIQTALNVPVESIKELQPGQAMFINKAGKVRTVQILSLIHI
;
A
#
# COMPACT_ATOMS: atom_id res chain seq x y z
N GLY A 1 -19.35 1.04 5.49
CA GLY A 1 -18.30 1.75 6.20
C GLY A 1 -17.10 0.87 6.54
N SER A 2 -16.29 1.27 7.50
CA SER A 2 -15.04 0.62 7.88
C SER A 2 -15.17 -0.85 8.29
N GLU A 3 -16.28 -1.27 8.94
CA GLU A 3 -16.53 -2.68 9.27
C GLU A 3 -16.63 -3.57 8.01
N MET A 4 -17.24 -3.07 6.95
CA MET A 4 -17.32 -3.78 5.67
C MET A 4 -15.94 -3.94 5.05
N CYS A 5 -15.14 -2.87 5.04
CA CYS A 5 -13.76 -2.92 4.53
C CYS A 5 -12.86 -3.87 5.33
N ILE A 6 -13.01 -3.92 6.65
CA ILE A 6 -12.30 -4.89 7.52
C ILE A 6 -12.68 -6.32 7.17
N ARG A 7 -13.99 -6.58 7.02
CA ARG A 7 -14.50 -7.90 6.62
C ARG A 7 -13.99 -8.32 5.24
N ASP A 8 -14.05 -7.44 4.28
CA ASP A 8 -13.61 -7.73 2.91
C ASP A 8 -12.10 -7.98 2.87
N SER A 9 -11.31 -7.19 3.62
CA SER A 9 -9.87 -7.42 3.78
C SER A 9 -9.56 -8.78 4.40
N TYR A 10 -10.31 -9.18 5.43
CA TYR A 10 -10.22 -10.50 6.04
C TYR A 10 -10.50 -11.60 5.01
N LEU A 11 -11.61 -11.50 4.28
CA LEU A 11 -12.00 -12.50 3.27
C LEU A 11 -10.98 -12.61 2.15
N LEU A 12 -10.45 -11.50 1.65
CA LEU A 12 -9.41 -11.48 0.64
C LEU A 12 -8.13 -12.18 1.12
N MET A 13 -7.71 -11.93 2.36
CA MET A 13 -6.53 -12.56 2.95
C MET A 13 -6.76 -14.06 3.21
N GLU A 14 -7.92 -14.44 3.76
CA GLU A 14 -8.28 -15.85 3.98
C GLU A 14 -8.32 -16.66 2.69
N LYS A 15 -8.85 -16.11 1.59
CA LYS A 15 -8.89 -16.80 0.29
C LYS A 15 -7.49 -16.99 -0.32
N GLN A 16 -6.50 -16.23 0.12
CA GLN A 16 -5.09 -16.38 -0.28
C GLN A 16 -4.25 -17.18 0.72
N HIS A 17 -4.83 -17.68 1.81
CA HIS A 17 -4.10 -18.31 2.93
C HIS A 17 -3.19 -19.47 2.50
N ASN A 18 -3.56 -20.23 1.49
CA ASN A 18 -2.75 -21.32 0.98
C ASN A 18 -1.41 -20.87 0.36
N ARG A 19 -1.23 -19.57 0.12
CA ARG A 19 -0.03 -18.96 -0.46
C ARG A 19 0.92 -18.31 0.55
N GLY A 20 0.54 -18.21 1.82
CA GLY A 20 1.40 -17.57 2.81
C GLY A 20 1.08 -18.04 4.21
N GLN A 21 1.85 -19.01 4.70
CA GLN A 21 1.64 -19.59 6.02
C GLN A 21 2.69 -19.17 7.06
N GLU A 22 3.66 -18.33 6.69
CA GLU A 22 4.74 -17.93 7.60
C GLU A 22 4.46 -16.63 8.34
N GLY A 23 3.53 -15.87 7.86
CA GLY A 23 3.13 -14.61 8.47
C GLY A 23 2.17 -13.82 7.60
N ALA A 24 1.58 -12.81 8.20
CA ALA A 24 0.67 -11.90 7.54
C ALA A 24 0.86 -10.48 8.08
N GLY A 25 0.40 -9.49 7.31
CA GLY A 25 0.38 -8.12 7.74
C GLY A 25 -0.77 -7.35 7.11
N LEU A 26 -1.25 -6.37 7.85
CA LEU A 26 -2.33 -5.47 7.47
C LEU A 26 -1.91 -4.03 7.76
N ALA A 27 -2.06 -3.14 6.79
CA ALA A 27 -1.99 -1.70 6.98
C ALA A 27 -3.33 -1.06 6.65
N CYS A 28 -3.61 0.06 7.30
CA CYS A 28 -4.83 0.84 7.09
C CYS A 28 -4.52 2.32 7.15
N VAL A 29 -5.18 3.13 6.33
CA VAL A 29 -5.15 4.58 6.39
C VAL A 29 -6.55 5.13 6.55
N LYS A 30 -6.69 6.07 7.50
CA LYS A 30 -7.87 6.92 7.66
C LYS A 30 -7.73 8.15 6.77
N LEU A 31 -8.69 8.35 5.90
CA LEU A 31 -8.79 9.59 5.12
C LEU A 31 -9.28 10.73 6.03
N GLU A 32 -8.93 11.96 5.70
CA GLU A 32 -9.43 13.18 6.37
C GLU A 32 -9.15 13.23 7.91
N ALA A 33 -8.05 12.63 8.38
CA ALA A 33 -7.62 12.77 9.76
C ALA A 33 -7.08 14.17 10.05
N ASN A 34 -7.39 14.72 11.23
CA ASN A 34 -6.91 16.03 11.65
C ASN A 34 -5.47 15.96 12.21
N PRO A 35 -4.74 17.08 12.21
CA PRO A 35 -3.48 17.16 12.95
C PRO A 35 -3.67 16.76 14.42
N GLY A 36 -2.79 15.88 14.91
CA GLY A 36 -2.87 15.30 16.24
C GLY A 36 -3.61 13.97 16.34
N GLU A 37 -4.25 13.50 15.26
CA GLU A 37 -4.87 12.19 15.18
C GLU A 37 -3.97 11.22 14.42
N GLU A 38 -3.85 9.96 14.90
CA GLU A 38 -3.17 8.89 14.15
C GLU A 38 -4.05 8.45 12.97
N TYR A 39 -3.45 8.32 11.83
CA TYR A 39 -4.15 8.02 10.56
C TYR A 39 -3.62 6.80 9.83
N MET A 40 -2.45 6.26 10.20
CA MET A 40 -1.82 5.15 9.53
C MET A 40 -1.44 4.05 10.50
N PHE A 41 -2.07 2.90 10.35
CA PHE A 41 -1.97 1.75 11.25
C PHE A 41 -1.34 0.57 10.52
N ARG A 42 -0.64 -0.27 11.27
CA ARG A 42 -0.08 -1.53 10.78
C ARG A 42 -0.05 -2.57 11.88
N GLU A 43 -0.55 -3.79 11.57
CA GLU A 43 -0.39 -5.00 12.37
C GLU A 43 0.29 -6.09 11.56
N ARG A 44 1.11 -6.90 12.21
CA ARG A 44 1.81 -8.04 11.61
C ARG A 44 1.89 -9.17 12.61
N ALA A 45 1.79 -10.42 12.11
CA ALA A 45 1.93 -11.61 12.92
C ALA A 45 2.69 -12.70 12.16
N LEU A 46 3.22 -13.67 12.90
CA LEU A 46 3.96 -14.82 12.38
C LEU A 46 3.14 -16.11 12.48
N GLY A 47 3.46 -17.05 11.60
CA GLY A 47 2.89 -18.40 11.63
C GLY A 47 1.55 -18.52 10.92
N SER A 48 1.03 -19.72 10.91
CA SER A 48 -0.22 -20.08 10.19
C SER A 48 -1.48 -19.43 10.77
N GLY A 49 -1.45 -19.01 12.03
CA GLY A 49 -2.55 -18.27 12.68
C GLY A 49 -2.48 -16.75 12.55
N ALA A 50 -1.54 -16.22 11.77
CA ALA A 50 -1.27 -14.79 11.68
C ALA A 50 -2.49 -13.94 11.28
N ILE A 51 -3.31 -14.40 10.33
CA ILE A 51 -4.53 -13.70 9.91
C ILE A 51 -5.51 -13.59 11.08
N THR A 52 -5.76 -14.69 11.76
CA THR A 52 -6.66 -14.73 12.94
C THR A 52 -6.16 -13.79 14.06
N GLU A 53 -4.86 -13.79 14.31
CA GLU A 53 -4.25 -12.92 15.31
C GLU A 53 -4.43 -11.44 14.97
N ILE A 54 -4.11 -11.04 13.73
CA ILE A 54 -4.25 -9.66 13.25
C ILE A 54 -5.70 -9.18 13.37
N PHE A 55 -6.65 -9.95 12.81
CA PHE A 55 -8.06 -9.54 12.83
C PHE A 55 -8.68 -9.66 14.22
N GLY A 56 -8.18 -10.55 15.08
CA GLY A 56 -8.51 -10.59 16.49
C GLY A 56 -8.11 -9.30 17.22
N THR A 57 -6.91 -8.78 16.95
CA THR A 57 -6.43 -7.49 17.47
C THR A 57 -7.28 -6.33 16.94
N VAL A 58 -7.52 -6.29 15.63
CA VAL A 58 -8.35 -5.25 15.00
C VAL A 58 -9.77 -5.24 15.58
N GLN A 59 -10.43 -6.40 15.65
CA GLN A 59 -11.77 -6.51 16.22
C GLN A 59 -11.80 -6.22 17.72
N GLY A 60 -10.70 -6.51 18.44
CA GLY A 60 -10.57 -6.19 19.85
C GLY A 60 -10.78 -4.71 20.15
N ASN A 61 -10.36 -3.82 19.26
CA ASN A 61 -10.53 -2.38 19.40
C ASN A 61 -12.01 -1.93 19.40
N PHE A 62 -12.92 -2.74 18.82
CA PHE A 62 -14.34 -2.42 18.75
C PHE A 62 -15.13 -2.88 19.98
N LYS A 63 -14.58 -3.76 20.81
CA LYS A 63 -15.31 -4.40 21.93
C LYS A 63 -15.68 -3.43 23.05
N ASP A 64 -14.93 -2.37 23.23
CA ASP A 64 -15.11 -1.41 24.33
C ASP A 64 -16.07 -0.27 23.97
N LEU A 65 -16.59 -0.24 22.76
CA LEU A 65 -17.57 0.75 22.33
C LEU A 65 -19.02 0.30 22.57
N THR A 66 -19.86 1.25 22.97
CA THR A 66 -21.30 1.03 23.04
C THR A 66 -21.91 0.92 21.64
N LYS A 67 -23.13 0.39 21.54
CA LYS A 67 -23.84 0.32 20.27
C LYS A 67 -24.05 1.71 19.65
N GLU A 68 -24.37 2.71 20.46
CA GLU A 68 -24.53 4.11 20.01
C GLU A 68 -23.23 4.67 19.45
N GLN A 69 -22.10 4.41 20.11
CA GLN A 69 -20.77 4.85 19.64
C GLN A 69 -20.35 4.15 18.35
N LEU A 70 -20.71 2.89 18.15
CA LEU A 70 -20.48 2.16 16.90
C LEU A 70 -21.32 2.66 15.74
N HIS A 71 -22.54 3.16 16.02
CA HIS A 71 -23.41 3.76 15.01
C HIS A 71 -23.01 5.21 14.65
N ASP A 72 -22.23 5.88 15.47
CA ASP A 72 -21.60 7.16 15.15
C ASP A 72 -20.30 6.91 14.35
N ALA A 73 -20.42 6.96 13.03
CA ALA A 73 -19.31 6.67 12.12
C ALA A 73 -18.13 7.64 12.30
N GLU A 74 -18.40 8.91 12.57
CA GLU A 74 -17.39 9.94 12.79
C GLU A 74 -16.63 9.69 14.10
N TYR A 75 -17.37 9.40 15.18
CA TYR A 75 -16.77 9.05 16.47
C TYR A 75 -15.92 7.77 16.35
N ALA A 76 -16.50 6.70 15.80
CA ALA A 76 -15.83 5.42 15.62
C ALA A 76 -14.53 5.58 14.79
N LYS A 77 -14.61 6.30 13.68
CA LYS A 77 -13.44 6.59 12.84
C LYS A 77 -12.34 7.32 13.61
N ARG A 78 -12.69 8.30 14.43
CA ARG A 78 -11.72 9.10 15.18
C ARG A 78 -11.02 8.28 16.27
N VAL A 79 -11.75 7.48 17.04
CA VAL A 79 -11.22 6.81 18.24
C VAL A 79 -10.65 5.42 17.97
N LEU A 80 -11.14 4.69 16.96
CA LEU A 80 -10.75 3.31 16.73
C LEU A 80 -9.55 3.18 15.80
N PRO A 81 -8.47 2.49 16.20
CA PRO A 81 -7.46 2.00 15.27
C PRO A 81 -8.09 1.16 14.16
N PHE A 82 -7.54 1.23 12.97
CA PHE A 82 -8.02 0.50 11.78
C PHE A 82 -9.45 0.81 11.31
N ALA A 83 -10.12 1.81 11.86
CA ALA A 83 -11.40 2.29 11.32
C ALA A 83 -11.19 3.29 10.17
N GLY A 84 -10.49 2.85 9.13
CA GLY A 84 -10.17 3.65 7.95
C GLY A 84 -10.90 3.21 6.70
N GLU A 85 -10.54 3.80 5.58
CA GLU A 85 -11.14 3.53 4.27
C GLU A 85 -10.22 2.76 3.34
N VAL A 86 -8.91 2.78 3.58
CA VAL A 86 -7.93 2.15 2.68
C VAL A 86 -7.15 1.09 3.44
N TYR A 87 -7.10 -0.10 2.88
CA TYR A 87 -6.43 -1.26 3.48
C TYR A 87 -5.43 -1.90 2.52
N MET A 88 -4.35 -2.42 3.09
CA MET A 88 -3.34 -3.20 2.38
C MET A 88 -3.02 -4.45 3.18
N GLY A 89 -3.31 -5.62 2.63
CA GLY A 89 -2.98 -6.92 3.22
C GLY A 89 -1.87 -7.63 2.48
N HIS A 90 -1.06 -8.40 3.20
CA HIS A 90 -0.02 -9.24 2.63
C HIS A 90 0.12 -10.55 3.39
N LEU A 91 0.28 -11.64 2.65
CA LEU A 91 0.61 -12.96 3.17
C LEU A 91 2.04 -13.32 2.78
N ARG A 92 2.84 -13.70 3.76
CA ARG A 92 4.23 -14.05 3.56
C ARG A 92 4.38 -15.53 3.28
N TYR A 93 5.11 -15.81 2.20
CA TYR A 93 5.70 -17.10 1.91
C TYR A 93 7.22 -16.93 1.79
N SER A 94 8.01 -17.57 2.63
CA SER A 94 9.47 -17.46 2.59
C SER A 94 10.08 -18.52 1.69
N THR A 95 10.87 -18.08 0.73
CA THR A 95 11.71 -18.95 -0.10
C THR A 95 13.18 -18.91 0.30
N THR A 96 13.60 -17.98 1.15
CA THR A 96 15.03 -17.64 1.35
C THR A 96 15.54 -17.76 2.79
N GLY A 97 14.81 -18.43 3.68
CA GLY A 97 15.30 -18.72 5.05
C GLY A 97 15.42 -17.53 6.02
N LYS A 98 15.18 -16.28 5.57
CA LYS A 98 15.10 -15.13 6.48
C LYS A 98 13.74 -15.13 7.17
N SER A 99 13.73 -15.35 8.47
CA SER A 99 12.53 -15.45 9.31
C SER A 99 12.41 -14.27 10.28
N GLY A 100 11.22 -14.09 10.84
CA GLY A 100 10.93 -13.10 11.87
C GLY A 100 10.02 -11.98 11.39
N ILE A 101 9.40 -11.32 12.37
CA ILE A 101 8.39 -10.27 12.17
C ILE A 101 8.93 -9.08 11.36
N SER A 102 10.23 -8.82 11.43
CA SER A 102 10.85 -7.70 10.70
C SER A 102 10.88 -7.89 9.18
N TYR A 103 10.60 -9.09 8.68
CA TYR A 103 10.50 -9.41 7.25
C TYR A 103 9.06 -9.56 6.76
N VAL A 104 8.09 -9.42 7.64
CA VAL A 104 6.67 -9.47 7.27
C VAL A 104 6.22 -8.13 6.72
N HIS A 105 5.63 -8.14 5.52
CA HIS A 105 5.00 -6.96 4.92
C HIS A 105 3.65 -6.64 5.60
N PRO A 106 3.13 -5.41 5.47
CA PRO A 106 3.71 -4.25 4.80
C PRO A 106 4.88 -3.65 5.58
N PHE A 107 5.90 -3.19 4.85
CA PHE A 107 6.94 -2.33 5.41
C PHE A 107 6.44 -0.90 5.45
N LEU A 108 6.81 -0.17 6.49
CA LEU A 108 6.29 1.16 6.75
C LEU A 108 7.43 2.16 6.92
N ARG A 109 7.39 3.21 6.11
CA ARG A 109 8.21 4.41 6.24
C ARG A 109 7.36 5.52 6.81
N ARG A 110 7.77 6.07 7.94
CA ARG A 110 7.06 7.17 8.61
C ARG A 110 7.80 8.49 8.43
N ASN A 111 7.01 9.55 8.30
CA ASN A 111 7.46 10.93 8.21
C ASN A 111 6.39 11.83 8.82
N ASN A 112 6.77 13.04 9.21
CA ASN A 112 5.84 14.03 9.75
C ASN A 112 4.91 14.63 8.68
N TRP A 113 5.28 14.55 7.41
CA TRP A 113 4.40 14.88 6.29
C TRP A 113 3.58 13.66 5.88
N ARG A 114 2.26 13.80 5.90
CA ARG A 114 1.33 12.70 5.57
C ARG A 114 1.64 12.06 4.23
N ALA A 115 1.83 12.88 3.19
CA ALA A 115 2.15 12.42 1.84
C ALA A 115 3.52 11.73 1.70
N LYS A 116 4.45 11.90 2.65
CA LYS A 116 5.75 11.22 2.66
C LYS A 116 5.72 9.86 3.38
N ASN A 117 4.63 9.52 4.08
CA ASN A 117 4.47 8.19 4.65
C ASN A 117 4.13 7.19 3.55
N LEU A 118 4.73 6.02 3.64
CA LEU A 118 4.55 4.97 2.64
C LEU A 118 4.55 3.59 3.31
N ALA A 119 3.48 2.84 3.11
CA ALA A 119 3.49 1.40 3.32
C ALA A 119 3.72 0.69 1.98
N LEU A 120 4.56 -0.33 1.97
CA LEU A 120 4.91 -1.10 0.78
C LEU A 120 4.80 -2.59 1.05
N CYS A 121 4.13 -3.30 0.17
CA CYS A 121 4.14 -4.76 0.13
C CYS A 121 4.22 -5.25 -1.31
N GLY A 122 4.45 -6.53 -1.48
CA GLY A 122 4.39 -7.13 -2.80
C GLY A 122 5.09 -8.48 -2.87
N ASN A 123 5.05 -9.02 -4.07
CA ASN A 123 5.75 -10.22 -4.46
C ASN A 123 6.84 -9.82 -5.46
N PHE A 124 8.08 -9.80 -5.01
CA PHE A 124 9.21 -9.45 -5.88
C PHE A 124 10.31 -10.48 -5.83
N ASN A 125 10.97 -10.61 -6.97
CA ASN A 125 12.25 -11.24 -7.11
C ASN A 125 13.12 -10.31 -7.97
N MET A 126 13.77 -9.36 -7.30
CA MET A 126 14.62 -8.36 -7.94
C MET A 126 15.99 -8.96 -8.19
N THR A 127 16.49 -8.84 -9.41
CA THR A 127 17.81 -9.37 -9.80
C THR A 127 18.95 -8.40 -9.50
N ASN A 128 18.65 -7.10 -9.35
CA ASN A 128 19.62 -6.03 -9.21
C ASN A 128 19.52 -5.24 -7.89
N VAL A 129 19.13 -5.90 -6.81
CA VAL A 129 19.00 -5.28 -5.48
C VAL A 129 20.29 -4.63 -5.02
N ASP A 130 21.45 -5.27 -5.28
CA ASP A 130 22.77 -4.77 -4.91
C ASP A 130 23.10 -3.43 -5.60
N GLU A 131 22.73 -3.30 -6.87
CA GLU A 131 22.91 -2.07 -7.63
C GLU A 131 22.03 -0.95 -7.09
N ILE A 132 20.76 -1.24 -6.79
CA ILE A 132 19.84 -0.27 -6.21
C ILE A 132 20.35 0.17 -4.83
N PHE A 133 20.78 -0.77 -4.00
CA PHE A 133 21.38 -0.47 -2.70
C PHE A 133 22.63 0.44 -2.83
N ALA A 134 23.52 0.11 -3.75
CA ALA A 134 24.70 0.93 -4.01
C ALA A 134 24.34 2.36 -4.45
N ARG A 135 23.33 2.52 -5.30
CA ARG A 135 22.88 3.84 -5.77
C ARG A 135 22.28 4.68 -4.65
N ILE A 136 21.42 4.11 -3.81
CA ILE A 136 20.83 4.88 -2.70
C ILE A 136 21.84 5.23 -1.62
N THR A 137 22.86 4.39 -1.39
CA THR A 137 23.96 4.73 -0.47
C THR A 137 24.90 5.78 -1.07
N ALA A 138 25.15 5.75 -2.37
CA ALA A 138 25.99 6.74 -3.06
C ALA A 138 25.44 8.18 -2.98
N ILE A 139 24.11 8.34 -2.85
CA ILE A 139 23.47 9.64 -2.64
C ILE A 139 23.30 10.01 -1.15
N GLY A 140 23.96 9.28 -0.25
CA GLY A 140 24.00 9.59 1.18
C GLY A 140 22.88 8.96 2.02
N GLN A 141 22.04 8.09 1.46
CA GLN A 141 21.06 7.36 2.26
C GLN A 141 21.71 6.22 3.04
N HIS A 142 21.15 5.90 4.17
CA HIS A 142 21.62 4.82 5.04
C HIS A 142 20.47 3.83 5.36
N PRO A 143 20.17 2.88 4.45
CA PRO A 143 19.17 1.85 4.70
C PRO A 143 19.55 1.01 5.91
N ARG A 144 18.62 0.86 6.85
CA ARG A 144 18.86 0.15 8.11
C ARG A 144 18.84 -1.37 7.98
N LYS A 145 18.37 -1.89 6.86
CA LYS A 145 18.25 -3.34 6.60
C LYS A 145 18.57 -3.63 5.15
N TYR A 146 19.19 -4.76 4.94
CA TYR A 146 19.43 -5.32 3.61
C TYR A 146 18.35 -6.37 3.31
N ALA A 147 17.25 -5.94 2.71
CA ALA A 147 16.16 -6.78 2.22
C ALA A 147 15.50 -6.07 1.03
N ASP A 148 15.13 -6.82 0.01
CA ASP A 148 14.59 -6.30 -1.26
C ASP A 148 13.50 -5.26 -1.02
N THR A 149 12.45 -5.62 -0.30
CA THR A 149 11.31 -4.73 -0.03
C THR A 149 11.72 -3.48 0.73
N TYR A 150 12.67 -3.61 1.68
CA TYR A 150 13.13 -2.46 2.44
C TYR A 150 13.94 -1.48 1.58
N ILE A 151 14.79 -2.02 0.70
CA ILE A 151 15.57 -1.22 -0.25
C ILE A 151 14.64 -0.51 -1.23
N MET A 152 13.62 -1.20 -1.74
CA MET A 152 12.59 -0.61 -2.61
C MET A 152 11.79 0.48 -1.89
N LEU A 153 11.42 0.26 -0.63
CA LEU A 153 10.73 1.25 0.20
C LEU A 153 11.56 2.54 0.34
N GLU A 154 12.86 2.42 0.59
CA GLU A 154 13.75 3.59 0.74
C GLU A 154 13.98 4.31 -0.59
N GLN A 155 14.14 3.59 -1.70
CA GLN A 155 14.25 4.19 -3.02
C GLN A 155 12.99 4.98 -3.41
N LEU A 156 11.82 4.35 -3.28
CA LEU A 156 10.54 5.00 -3.55
C LEU A 156 10.28 6.16 -2.60
N GLY A 157 10.60 5.98 -1.31
CA GLY A 157 10.46 7.01 -0.30
C GLY A 157 11.30 8.26 -0.60
N HIS A 158 12.53 8.07 -1.09
CA HIS A 158 13.38 9.19 -1.52
C HIS A 158 12.78 9.97 -2.71
N ARG A 159 12.24 9.26 -3.70
CA ARG A 159 11.57 9.90 -4.85
C ARG A 159 10.29 10.63 -4.41
N LEU A 160 9.55 10.03 -3.51
CA LEU A 160 8.36 10.63 -2.92
C LEU A 160 8.69 11.89 -2.12
N ASP A 161 9.77 11.88 -1.34
CA ASP A 161 10.24 13.06 -0.60
C ASP A 161 10.52 14.23 -1.55
N ARG A 162 11.20 13.97 -2.66
CA ARG A 162 11.53 15.01 -3.65
C ARG A 162 10.28 15.54 -4.36
N GLU A 163 9.32 14.70 -4.66
CA GLU A 163 8.05 15.13 -5.25
C GLU A 163 7.25 16.01 -4.28
N VAL A 164 7.17 15.62 -3.03
CA VAL A 164 6.49 16.42 -1.99
C VAL A 164 7.20 17.75 -1.77
N GLU A 165 8.54 17.79 -1.75
CA GLU A 165 9.32 19.02 -1.61
C GLU A 165 9.10 19.98 -2.79
N ARG A 166 9.06 19.45 -4.00
CA ARG A 166 8.75 20.24 -5.21
C ARG A 166 7.37 20.91 -5.10
N LEU A 167 6.38 20.13 -4.66
CA LEU A 167 5.00 20.64 -4.49
C LEU A 167 4.89 21.62 -3.32
N PHE A 168 5.62 21.39 -2.23
CA PHE A 168 5.71 22.34 -1.13
C PHE A 168 6.19 23.70 -1.60
N ASN A 169 7.30 23.76 -2.35
CA ASN A 169 7.84 25.00 -2.88
C ASN A 169 6.88 25.71 -3.83
N LEU A 170 6.11 24.97 -4.64
CA LEU A 170 5.08 25.54 -5.50
C LEU A 170 3.92 26.11 -4.68
N ALA A 171 3.45 25.41 -3.67
CA ALA A 171 2.38 25.86 -2.78
C ALA A 171 2.78 27.16 -2.04
N GLU A 172 4.01 27.25 -1.53
CA GLU A 172 4.52 28.48 -0.92
C GLU A 172 4.60 29.63 -1.92
N ALA A 173 5.05 29.38 -3.14
CA ALA A 173 5.11 30.38 -4.19
C ALA A 173 3.72 30.92 -4.59
N GLU A 174 2.67 30.10 -4.44
CA GLU A 174 1.28 30.51 -4.62
C GLU A 174 0.70 31.24 -3.38
N GLY A 175 1.47 31.38 -2.30
CA GLY A 175 1.05 32.05 -1.07
C GLY A 175 0.17 31.20 -0.15
N LEU A 176 0.14 29.88 -0.34
CA LEU A 176 -0.60 28.97 0.52
C LEU A 176 0.10 28.81 1.88
N ALA A 177 -0.69 28.50 2.93
CA ALA A 177 -0.18 28.32 4.30
C ALA A 177 -0.96 27.22 5.04
N GLY A 178 -0.33 26.66 6.09
CA GLY A 178 -0.96 25.69 6.97
C GLY A 178 -1.45 24.43 6.24
N MET A 179 -2.68 24.03 6.54
CA MET A 179 -3.27 22.81 5.93
C MET A 179 -3.59 22.96 4.43
N ASP A 180 -3.62 24.18 3.90
CA ASP A 180 -3.80 24.39 2.46
C ASP A 180 -2.58 23.91 1.67
N ILE A 181 -1.37 24.02 2.23
CA ILE A 181 -0.17 23.41 1.65
C ILE A 181 -0.32 21.88 1.59
N THR A 182 -0.78 21.27 2.67
CA THR A 182 -1.02 19.81 2.71
C THR A 182 -2.02 19.37 1.63
N ARG A 183 -3.15 20.08 1.52
CA ARG A 183 -4.18 19.80 0.50
C ARG A 183 -3.64 19.97 -0.92
N TYR A 184 -2.85 21.04 -1.14
CA TYR A 184 -2.20 21.27 -2.42
C TYR A 184 -1.30 20.12 -2.82
N ILE A 185 -0.41 19.68 -1.92
CA ILE A 185 0.50 18.54 -2.15
C ILE A 185 -0.29 17.28 -2.49
N GLU A 186 -1.28 16.92 -1.67
CA GLU A 186 -2.06 15.70 -1.84
C GLU A 186 -2.89 15.70 -3.13
N ASN A 187 -3.34 16.86 -3.60
CA ASN A 187 -4.11 16.98 -4.83
C ASN A 187 -3.24 17.02 -6.11
N HIS A 188 -1.95 17.33 -5.98
CA HIS A 188 -1.06 17.51 -7.14
C HIS A 188 0.06 16.47 -7.22
N ILE A 189 0.17 15.55 -6.25
CA ILE A 189 1.22 14.54 -6.25
C ILE A 189 1.13 13.64 -7.47
N ASP A 190 2.24 13.49 -8.18
CA ASP A 190 2.34 12.66 -9.38
C ASP A 190 3.03 11.32 -9.06
N LEU A 191 2.26 10.38 -8.50
CA LEU A 191 2.75 9.03 -8.20
C LEU A 191 3.14 8.25 -9.47
N ALA A 192 2.51 8.53 -10.60
CA ALA A 192 2.89 7.92 -11.88
C ALA A 192 4.31 8.32 -12.28
N ASN A 193 4.67 9.58 -12.11
CA ASN A 193 6.04 10.04 -12.36
C ASN A 193 7.04 9.48 -11.35
N VAL A 194 6.67 9.39 -10.07
CA VAL A 194 7.49 8.75 -9.03
C VAL A 194 7.81 7.30 -9.42
N LEU A 195 6.80 6.52 -9.82
CA LEU A 195 6.98 5.13 -10.26
C LEU A 195 7.78 5.04 -11.57
N ARG A 196 7.47 5.87 -12.57
CA ARG A 196 8.17 5.87 -13.85
C ARG A 196 9.65 6.18 -13.71
N THR A 197 10.00 7.09 -12.82
CA THR A 197 11.40 7.45 -12.56
C THR A 197 12.12 6.36 -11.78
N SER A 198 11.47 5.77 -10.78
CA SER A 198 12.05 4.70 -9.96
C SER A 198 12.21 3.40 -10.74
N SER A 199 11.19 3.00 -11.50
CA SER A 199 11.14 1.70 -12.17
C SER A 199 12.14 1.53 -13.31
N LYS A 200 12.70 2.61 -13.83
CA LYS A 200 13.82 2.54 -14.80
C LYS A 200 15.05 1.84 -14.25
N GLU A 201 15.18 1.79 -12.94
CA GLU A 201 16.30 1.16 -12.25
C GLU A 201 16.01 -0.27 -11.79
N TRP A 202 14.79 -0.79 -12.05
CA TRP A 202 14.35 -2.09 -11.56
C TRP A 202 14.52 -3.18 -12.61
N ASP A 203 15.08 -4.30 -12.18
CA ASP A 203 15.14 -5.53 -12.96
C ASP A 203 14.63 -6.71 -12.13
N GLY A 204 13.81 -7.56 -12.76
CA GLY A 204 13.22 -8.74 -12.12
C GLY A 204 11.72 -8.87 -12.34
N GLY A 205 11.11 -9.85 -11.68
CA GLY A 205 9.67 -10.09 -11.67
C GLY A 205 9.02 -9.55 -10.41
N TYR A 206 8.05 -8.66 -10.55
CA TYR A 206 7.41 -8.03 -9.39
C TYR A 206 5.97 -7.59 -9.61
N VAL A 207 5.22 -7.59 -8.51
CA VAL A 207 4.05 -6.74 -8.28
C VAL A 207 4.27 -6.05 -6.94
N MET A 208 4.32 -4.73 -6.94
CA MET A 208 4.45 -3.91 -5.75
C MET A 208 3.18 -3.12 -5.52
N CYS A 209 2.73 -3.07 -4.28
CA CYS A 209 1.61 -2.24 -3.85
C CYS A 209 2.11 -1.22 -2.82
N GLY A 210 1.74 0.04 -3.01
CA GLY A 210 2.07 1.14 -2.11
C GLY A 210 0.82 1.86 -1.62
N LEU A 211 0.85 2.27 -0.36
CA LEU A 211 -0.19 3.04 0.30
C LEU A 211 0.46 4.25 0.98
N THR A 212 0.11 5.44 0.52
CA THR A 212 0.60 6.69 1.11
C THR A 212 -0.19 7.06 2.36
N GLY A 213 0.40 7.83 3.25
CA GLY A 213 -0.31 8.33 4.44
C GLY A 213 -1.45 9.30 4.11
N SER A 214 -1.50 9.85 2.90
CA SER A 214 -2.62 10.64 2.39
C SER A 214 -3.77 9.80 1.82
N GLY A 215 -3.59 8.48 1.73
CA GLY A 215 -4.64 7.54 1.30
C GLY A 215 -4.63 7.20 -0.19
N GLU A 216 -3.74 7.77 -0.98
CA GLU A 216 -3.56 7.36 -2.35
C GLU A 216 -2.78 6.04 -2.42
N THR A 217 -3.22 5.14 -3.30
CA THR A 217 -2.59 3.84 -3.47
C THR A 217 -2.10 3.66 -4.90
N PHE A 218 -1.11 2.82 -5.02
CA PHE A 218 -0.66 2.32 -6.32
C PHE A 218 -0.35 0.83 -6.27
N ALA A 219 -0.43 0.20 -7.42
CA ALA A 219 0.17 -1.10 -7.69
C ALA A 219 0.91 -1.03 -9.02
N VAL A 220 2.07 -1.66 -9.12
CA VAL A 220 2.87 -1.70 -10.35
C VAL A 220 3.31 -3.12 -10.64
N ARG A 221 3.15 -3.55 -11.89
CA ARG A 221 3.53 -4.86 -12.38
C ARG A 221 4.76 -4.78 -13.26
N ASP A 222 5.66 -5.75 -13.15
CA ASP A 222 6.86 -5.85 -13.98
C ASP A 222 6.53 -5.86 -15.49
N PRO A 223 7.45 -5.35 -16.33
CA PRO A 223 7.20 -5.23 -17.76
C PRO A 223 7.17 -6.57 -18.51
N TRP A 224 7.68 -7.65 -17.90
CA TRP A 224 7.67 -8.99 -18.48
C TRP A 224 6.41 -9.77 -18.13
N GLY A 225 5.62 -9.28 -17.15
CA GLY A 225 4.43 -9.96 -16.68
C GLY A 225 4.70 -11.27 -15.92
N ILE A 226 5.88 -11.37 -15.27
CA ILE A 226 6.28 -12.57 -14.51
C ILE A 226 5.36 -12.80 -13.32
N ARG A 227 4.96 -11.72 -12.64
CA ARG A 227 3.98 -11.76 -11.54
C ARG A 227 2.62 -11.29 -12.04
N THR A 228 1.56 -11.75 -11.39
CA THR A 228 0.18 -11.43 -11.76
C THR A 228 -0.48 -10.51 -10.75
N ALA A 229 -1.36 -9.65 -11.23
CA ALA A 229 -2.25 -8.85 -10.41
C ALA A 229 -3.59 -8.64 -11.15
N PHE A 230 -4.67 -8.70 -10.39
CA PHE A 230 -6.04 -8.54 -10.88
C PHE A 230 -6.75 -7.49 -10.06
N TRP A 231 -7.69 -6.80 -10.65
CA TRP A 231 -8.43 -5.75 -9.99
C TRP A 231 -9.91 -5.71 -10.40
N TYR A 232 -10.70 -5.19 -9.50
CA TYR A 232 -12.13 -4.99 -9.66
C TYR A 232 -12.52 -3.64 -9.08
N GLN A 233 -13.52 -3.01 -9.65
CA GLN A 233 -14.12 -1.78 -9.14
C GLN A 233 -15.60 -1.75 -9.44
N ASP A 234 -16.38 -1.28 -8.47
CA ASP A 234 -17.76 -0.85 -8.60
C ASP A 234 -17.98 0.52 -7.90
N ASP A 235 -19.21 0.86 -7.59
CA ASP A 235 -19.57 2.14 -6.95
C ASP A 235 -19.17 2.21 -5.46
N GLU A 236 -18.89 1.07 -4.83
CA GLU A 236 -18.62 0.98 -3.39
C GLU A 236 -17.16 0.64 -3.06
N ILE A 237 -16.49 -0.15 -3.91
CA ILE A 237 -15.18 -0.70 -3.62
C ILE A 237 -14.27 -0.71 -4.86
N ALA A 238 -12.98 -0.47 -4.63
CA ALA A 238 -11.90 -0.79 -5.57
C ALA A 238 -10.93 -1.75 -4.89
N VAL A 239 -10.60 -2.86 -5.55
CA VAL A 239 -9.77 -3.91 -4.97
C VAL A 239 -8.75 -4.42 -5.97
N LEU A 240 -7.56 -4.77 -5.46
CA LEU A 240 -6.51 -5.48 -6.20
C LEU A 240 -6.07 -6.70 -5.40
N ALA A 241 -5.85 -7.80 -6.08
CA ALA A 241 -5.29 -9.03 -5.52
C ALA A 241 -4.34 -9.70 -6.50
N SER A 242 -3.46 -10.56 -6.00
CA SER A 242 -2.52 -11.31 -6.82
C SER A 242 -3.19 -12.39 -7.68
N GLU A 243 -4.40 -12.81 -7.31
CA GLU A 243 -5.14 -13.86 -7.99
C GLU A 243 -6.61 -13.49 -8.25
N ARG A 244 -7.07 -13.78 -9.46
CA ARG A 244 -8.46 -13.56 -9.88
C ARG A 244 -9.49 -14.30 -9.01
N PRO A 245 -9.31 -15.61 -8.71
CA PRO A 245 -10.28 -16.35 -7.90
C PRO A 245 -10.49 -15.77 -6.49
N VAL A 246 -9.49 -15.09 -5.95
CA VAL A 246 -9.57 -14.44 -4.65
C VAL A 246 -10.63 -13.35 -4.65
N ILE A 247 -10.59 -12.45 -5.64
CA ILE A 247 -11.57 -11.36 -5.79
C ILE A 247 -12.95 -11.97 -6.06
N GLN A 248 -13.03 -12.89 -7.00
CA GLN A 248 -14.29 -13.55 -7.34
C GLN A 248 -14.98 -14.17 -6.14
N THR A 249 -14.23 -14.90 -5.32
CA THR A 249 -14.80 -15.63 -4.19
C THR A 249 -15.07 -14.73 -2.99
N ALA A 250 -14.17 -13.79 -2.69
CA ALA A 250 -14.34 -12.91 -1.53
C ALA A 250 -15.49 -11.92 -1.70
N LEU A 251 -15.65 -11.38 -2.92
CA LEU A 251 -16.66 -10.36 -3.22
C LEU A 251 -17.91 -10.91 -3.93
N ASN A 252 -17.90 -12.20 -4.30
CA ASN A 252 -18.99 -12.84 -5.04
C ASN A 252 -19.36 -12.09 -6.33
N VAL A 253 -18.35 -11.74 -7.13
CA VAL A 253 -18.51 -11.01 -8.39
C VAL A 253 -18.25 -11.91 -9.59
N PRO A 254 -18.85 -11.61 -10.77
CA PRO A 254 -18.60 -12.37 -11.99
C PRO A 254 -17.13 -12.30 -12.42
N VAL A 255 -16.58 -13.40 -12.90
CA VAL A 255 -15.19 -13.48 -13.33
C VAL A 255 -14.86 -12.48 -14.45
N GLU A 256 -15.83 -12.19 -15.31
CA GLU A 256 -15.71 -11.26 -16.44
C GLU A 256 -15.56 -9.80 -15.99
N SER A 257 -15.98 -9.47 -14.78
CA SER A 257 -15.85 -8.12 -14.21
C SER A 257 -14.45 -7.85 -13.65
N ILE A 258 -13.63 -8.89 -13.46
CA ILE A 258 -12.29 -8.80 -12.89
C ILE A 258 -11.28 -8.61 -14.02
N LYS A 259 -10.54 -7.51 -13.96
CA LYS A 259 -9.54 -7.13 -14.96
C LYS A 259 -8.14 -7.55 -14.51
N GLU A 260 -7.29 -7.83 -15.47
CA GLU A 260 -5.86 -8.06 -15.22
C GLU A 260 -5.07 -6.77 -15.37
N LEU A 261 -4.17 -6.49 -14.43
CA LEU A 261 -3.18 -5.46 -14.61
C LEU A 261 -2.15 -5.94 -15.63
N GLN A 262 -1.97 -5.19 -16.71
CA GLN A 262 -1.11 -5.59 -17.82
C GLN A 262 0.39 -5.45 -17.48
N PRO A 263 1.29 -6.17 -18.14
CA PRO A 263 2.73 -6.01 -17.97
C PRO A 263 3.17 -4.56 -18.12
N GLY A 264 3.97 -4.07 -17.18
CA GLY A 264 4.46 -2.69 -17.17
C GLY A 264 3.45 -1.62 -16.80
N GLN A 265 2.21 -1.99 -16.48
CA GLN A 265 1.20 -1.05 -16.01
C GLN A 265 1.33 -0.79 -14.51
N ALA A 266 0.95 0.41 -14.13
CA ALA A 266 0.58 0.75 -12.76
C ALA A 266 -0.91 1.09 -12.68
N MET A 267 -1.51 0.74 -11.55
CA MET A 267 -2.86 1.11 -11.16
C MET A 267 -2.78 2.10 -10.00
N PHE A 268 -3.60 3.12 -10.05
CA PHE A 268 -3.73 4.12 -9.00
C PHE A 268 -5.17 4.18 -8.52
N ILE A 269 -5.36 4.25 -7.22
CA ILE A 269 -6.66 4.51 -6.60
C ILE A 269 -6.53 5.80 -5.80
N ASN A 270 -7.33 6.80 -6.13
CA ASN A 270 -7.35 8.07 -5.42
C ASN A 270 -8.24 8.00 -4.16
N LYS A 271 -8.26 9.08 -3.38
CA LYS A 271 -9.08 9.18 -2.16
C LYS A 271 -10.58 9.00 -2.38
N ALA A 272 -11.07 9.25 -3.59
CA ALA A 272 -12.47 9.03 -3.95
C ALA A 272 -12.75 7.59 -4.41
N GLY A 273 -11.77 6.67 -4.31
CA GLY A 273 -11.89 5.28 -4.75
C GLY A 273 -11.87 5.10 -6.27
N LYS A 274 -11.54 6.15 -7.03
CA LYS A 274 -11.49 6.08 -8.48
C LYS A 274 -10.18 5.45 -8.95
N VAL A 275 -10.30 4.44 -9.80
CA VAL A 275 -9.18 3.70 -10.39
C VAL A 275 -8.77 4.32 -11.73
N ARG A 276 -7.46 4.44 -11.94
CA ARG A 276 -6.86 4.62 -13.26
C ARG A 276 -5.66 3.71 -13.45
N THR A 277 -5.45 3.24 -14.66
CA THR A 277 -4.26 2.47 -15.06
C THR A 277 -3.42 3.28 -16.03
N VAL A 278 -2.09 3.16 -15.89
CA VAL A 278 -1.12 3.89 -16.71
C VAL A 278 0.01 2.94 -17.11
N GLN A 279 0.42 2.97 -18.36
CA GLN A 279 1.62 2.27 -18.81
C GLN A 279 2.85 3.00 -18.28
N ILE A 280 3.57 2.38 -17.34
CA ILE A 280 4.76 2.95 -16.70
C ILE A 280 6.03 2.50 -17.44
N LEU A 281 6.13 1.21 -17.74
CA LEU A 281 7.25 0.62 -18.46
C LEU A 281 6.76 -0.10 -19.73
N SER A 282 7.55 -0.01 -20.79
CA SER A 282 7.35 -0.76 -22.01
C SER A 282 8.63 -1.46 -22.40
N LEU A 283 8.53 -2.71 -22.87
CA LEU A 283 9.67 -3.47 -23.38
C LEU A 283 10.38 -2.79 -24.56
N ILE A 284 9.67 -1.92 -25.28
CA ILE A 284 10.24 -1.15 -26.40
C ILE A 284 11.27 -0.11 -25.92
N HIS A 285 11.24 0.25 -24.64
CA HIS A 285 12.14 1.26 -24.06
C HIS A 285 13.21 0.67 -23.14
N ILE A 286 13.30 -0.66 -23.07
CA ILE A 286 14.33 -1.42 -22.38
C ILE A 286 15.31 -1.98 -23.40
#